data_7ae963fb839d1826935e2b0682003696
#
_entry.id   7ae963fb839d1826935e2b0682003696
#
_cell.length_a   1.000
_cell.length_b   1.000
_cell.length_c   1.000
_cell.angle_alpha   90.00
_cell.angle_beta   90.00
_cell.angle_gamma   90.00
#
_symmetry.space_group_name_H-M   'P 1'
#
loop_
_entity.id
_entity.type
_entity.pdbx_description
1 polymer ?
#
loop_
_entity_poly.entity_id
_entity_poly.type
_entity_poly.pdbx_seq_one_letter_code
_entity_poly.pdbx_strand_id
1 'polypeptide(L)'
;MTAWHGCHQATRSKMSARRPRLTFKISPMNGDLLDCKSIMAGLSAPVAGLIALTVCESVGSTNDVVRDQATESEVTGLTVLAEAQTQGRGRRGRAWHSPPGGNLYLSMGWEFDLPLERLSGISLALGAMLADAFAPEFRVELQLKWPNDFYFDGKKLGGILVEMLPERRGRQRLVVGVGLNVEMPKTEPDTIDKPWTDLSQVIGASINRNALAALVINQTTLGLKHYDRQGLPYWLERWRERDFLFGRPVMVDGPSPLSGNAAGVNDEGAFLIENATGQHAVAGGEVSVLAMGRVF
;
A
#
# COMPACT_ATOMS: atom_id res chain seq x y z
N MET A 1 -23.92 -12.22 -5.49
CA MET A 1 -23.99 -10.87 -6.07
C MET A 1 -23.15 -9.98 -5.17
N THR A 2 -21.96 -9.65 -5.57
CA THR A 2 -21.19 -8.57 -4.94
C THR A 2 -21.93 -7.28 -5.23
N ALA A 3 -22.46 -6.63 -4.21
CA ALA A 3 -23.08 -5.33 -4.37
C ALA A 3 -21.96 -4.27 -4.54
N TRP A 4 -21.87 -3.73 -5.74
CA TRP A 4 -21.01 -2.60 -6.05
C TRP A 4 -21.78 -1.31 -5.76
N HIS A 5 -21.25 -0.49 -4.86
CA HIS A 5 -21.76 0.86 -4.62
C HIS A 5 -20.81 1.85 -5.27
N GLY A 6 -21.10 2.21 -6.52
CA GLY A 6 -20.36 3.25 -7.23
C GLY A 6 -20.88 4.63 -6.90
N CYS A 7 -20.00 5.58 -6.65
CA CYS A 7 -20.33 6.99 -6.40
C CYS A 7 -20.54 7.82 -7.68
N HIS A 8 -20.50 7.20 -8.86
CA HIS A 8 -20.76 7.85 -10.14
C HIS A 8 -22.16 7.50 -10.66
N GLN A 9 -22.96 8.51 -10.99
CA GLN A 9 -24.08 8.38 -11.90
C GLN A 9 -23.54 8.26 -13.34
N ALA A 10 -23.07 7.08 -13.73
CA ALA A 10 -22.74 6.76 -15.10
C ALA A 10 -23.79 5.83 -15.67
N THR A 11 -24.27 6.18 -16.86
CA THR A 11 -25.27 5.51 -17.68
C THR A 11 -25.07 4.00 -17.74
N ARG A 12 -26.18 3.29 -17.49
CA ARG A 12 -26.29 1.83 -17.52
C ARG A 12 -25.88 1.25 -18.89
N SER A 13 -24.81 0.50 -18.92
CA SER A 13 -24.55 -0.53 -19.92
C SER A 13 -24.81 -1.89 -19.28
N LYS A 14 -25.66 -2.71 -19.92
CA LYS A 14 -26.05 -4.04 -19.48
C LYS A 14 -24.89 -5.01 -19.65
N MET A 15 -24.35 -5.52 -18.55
CA MET A 15 -23.53 -6.74 -18.59
C MET A 15 -24.24 -7.88 -17.83
N SER A 16 -24.60 -8.90 -18.58
CA SER A 16 -25.13 -10.18 -18.10
C SER A 16 -23.97 -11.17 -17.94
N ALA A 17 -23.59 -11.49 -16.73
CA ALA A 17 -22.89 -12.73 -16.40
C ALA A 17 -23.21 -13.18 -14.98
N ARG A 18 -23.96 -14.27 -14.84
CA ARG A 18 -24.27 -14.89 -13.57
C ARG A 18 -23.05 -15.68 -13.06
N ARG A 19 -22.52 -15.31 -11.88
CA ARG A 19 -21.57 -16.09 -11.10
C ARG A 19 -22.17 -16.44 -9.72
N PRO A 20 -21.74 -17.54 -9.06
CA PRO A 20 -22.41 -18.08 -7.88
C PRO A 20 -22.29 -17.17 -6.66
N ARG A 21 -23.37 -17.07 -5.89
CA ARG A 21 -23.45 -16.34 -4.63
C ARG A 21 -22.77 -17.14 -3.52
N LEU A 22 -21.69 -16.59 -2.97
CA LEU A 22 -21.24 -16.92 -1.62
C LEU A 22 -21.71 -15.78 -0.70
N THR A 23 -22.78 -15.99 0.04
CA THR A 23 -23.28 -15.06 1.03
C THR A 23 -22.66 -15.41 2.38
N PHE A 24 -21.58 -14.71 2.75
CA PHE A 24 -21.14 -14.66 4.13
C PHE A 24 -21.96 -13.57 4.84
N LYS A 25 -22.72 -13.94 5.88
CA LYS A 25 -23.30 -12.96 6.81
C LYS A 25 -22.16 -12.47 7.70
N ILE A 26 -21.66 -11.27 7.43
CA ILE A 26 -20.73 -10.56 8.29
C ILE A 26 -21.55 -9.75 9.27
N SER A 27 -21.45 -10.08 10.57
CA SER A 27 -21.87 -9.15 11.61
C SER A 27 -20.79 -8.07 11.71
N PRO A 28 -21.12 -6.76 11.62
CA PRO A 28 -20.13 -5.72 11.77
C PRO A 28 -19.51 -5.81 13.17
N MET A 29 -18.23 -6.09 13.22
CA MET A 29 -17.45 -5.85 14.42
C MET A 29 -17.25 -4.32 14.52
N ASN A 30 -17.44 -3.75 15.65
CA ASN A 30 -17.45 -2.38 16.16
C ASN A 30 -16.83 -1.22 15.30
N GLY A 31 -16.76 -1.30 13.99
CA GLY A 31 -16.26 -0.27 13.10
C GLY A 31 -17.30 0.11 12.04
N ASP A 32 -17.40 1.40 11.72
CA ASP A 32 -18.22 1.88 10.63
C ASP A 32 -17.78 1.23 9.31
N LEU A 33 -18.74 0.70 8.54
CA LEU A 33 -18.49 0.21 7.19
C LEU A 33 -17.92 1.33 6.31
N LEU A 34 -17.08 0.94 5.36
CA LEU A 34 -16.59 1.86 4.33
C LEU A 34 -17.76 2.38 3.50
N ASP A 35 -17.91 3.71 3.48
CA ASP A 35 -19.00 4.40 2.78
C ASP A 35 -18.46 5.41 1.77
N CYS A 36 -18.83 5.24 0.51
CA CYS A 36 -18.43 6.12 -0.57
C CYS A 36 -18.66 7.60 -0.30
N LYS A 37 -19.84 7.97 0.24
CA LYS A 37 -20.18 9.38 0.46
C LYS A 37 -19.32 9.99 1.55
N SER A 38 -19.12 9.27 2.65
CA SER A 38 -18.28 9.70 3.77
C SER A 38 -16.82 9.86 3.34
N ILE A 39 -16.29 8.92 2.57
CA ILE A 39 -14.92 8.99 2.03
C ILE A 39 -14.79 10.17 1.07
N MET A 40 -15.69 10.32 0.09
CA MET A 40 -15.66 11.42 -0.88
C MET A 40 -15.78 12.79 -0.20
N ALA A 41 -16.58 12.91 0.87
CA ALA A 41 -16.70 14.15 1.64
C ALA A 41 -15.40 14.55 2.35
N GLY A 42 -14.52 13.59 2.66
CA GLY A 42 -13.18 13.82 3.24
C GLY A 42 -12.10 14.15 2.21
N LEU A 43 -12.42 14.10 0.91
CA LEU A 43 -11.43 14.44 -0.12
C LEU A 43 -11.30 15.96 -0.28
N SER A 44 -10.06 16.41 -0.45
CA SER A 44 -9.80 17.80 -0.80
C SER A 44 -10.28 18.12 -2.22
N ALA A 45 -10.70 19.36 -2.45
CA ALA A 45 -11.26 19.79 -3.74
C ALA A 45 -10.37 19.45 -4.97
N PRO A 46 -9.00 19.59 -4.92
CA PRO A 46 -8.12 19.21 -6.03
C PRO A 46 -8.06 17.70 -6.29
N VAL A 47 -8.47 16.88 -5.32
CA VAL A 47 -8.45 15.41 -5.40
C VAL A 47 -9.80 14.86 -5.79
N ALA A 48 -10.88 15.37 -5.19
CA ALA A 48 -12.24 14.85 -5.39
C ALA A 48 -12.67 14.79 -6.85
N GLY A 49 -12.29 15.77 -7.66
CA GLY A 49 -12.60 15.82 -9.09
C GLY A 49 -11.84 14.81 -9.97
N LEU A 50 -10.85 14.11 -9.41
CA LEU A 50 -10.05 13.12 -10.12
C LEU A 50 -10.44 11.68 -9.76
N ILE A 51 -11.08 11.48 -8.61
CA ILE A 51 -11.30 10.16 -8.05
C ILE A 51 -12.60 9.55 -8.53
N ALA A 52 -12.50 8.40 -9.15
CA ALA A 52 -13.62 7.49 -9.41
C ALA A 52 -13.60 6.38 -8.35
N LEU A 53 -14.36 6.58 -7.27
CA LEU A 53 -14.35 5.71 -6.10
C LEU A 53 -15.36 4.57 -6.20
N THR A 54 -14.91 3.37 -5.91
CA THR A 54 -15.74 2.18 -5.74
C THR A 54 -15.42 1.53 -4.39
N VAL A 55 -16.46 1.20 -3.62
CA VAL A 55 -16.35 0.42 -2.38
C VAL A 55 -17.04 -0.92 -2.57
N CYS A 56 -16.33 -2.01 -2.24
CA CYS A 56 -16.78 -3.38 -2.39
C CYS A 56 -16.90 -4.05 -1.03
N GLU A 57 -17.87 -4.94 -0.87
CA GLU A 57 -17.97 -5.79 0.32
C GLU A 57 -16.81 -6.80 0.34
N SER A 58 -16.55 -7.48 -0.77
CA SER A 58 -15.45 -8.44 -0.90
C SER A 58 -15.03 -8.57 -2.36
N VAL A 59 -13.71 -8.69 -2.57
CA VAL A 59 -13.11 -8.93 -3.89
C VAL A 59 -11.99 -9.95 -3.80
N GLY A 60 -11.49 -10.44 -4.92
CA GLY A 60 -10.26 -11.22 -4.97
C GLY A 60 -9.09 -10.36 -4.47
N SER A 61 -8.85 -9.27 -5.17
CA SER A 61 -7.87 -8.24 -4.81
C SER A 61 -8.32 -6.89 -5.35
N THR A 62 -8.18 -5.82 -4.58
CA THR A 62 -8.48 -4.44 -5.04
C THR A 62 -7.58 -4.03 -6.21
N ASN A 63 -6.32 -4.48 -6.25
CA ASN A 63 -5.43 -4.26 -7.39
C ASN A 63 -5.97 -4.90 -8.68
N ASP A 64 -6.52 -6.11 -8.61
CA ASP A 64 -7.08 -6.77 -9.79
C ASP A 64 -8.31 -6.04 -10.32
N VAL A 65 -9.16 -5.55 -9.42
CA VAL A 65 -10.33 -4.77 -9.83
C VAL A 65 -9.93 -3.50 -10.57
N VAL A 66 -8.93 -2.76 -10.07
CA VAL A 66 -8.40 -1.58 -10.78
C VAL A 66 -7.79 -1.97 -12.11
N ARG A 67 -7.01 -3.07 -12.17
CA ARG A 67 -6.41 -3.59 -13.40
C ARG A 67 -7.46 -3.92 -14.46
N ASP A 68 -8.53 -4.63 -14.06
CA ASP A 68 -9.60 -5.03 -14.97
C ASP A 68 -10.36 -3.82 -15.51
N GLN A 69 -10.64 -2.82 -14.66
CA GLN A 69 -11.27 -1.56 -15.10
C GLN A 69 -10.36 -0.73 -16.01
N ALA A 70 -9.05 -0.76 -15.78
CA ALA A 70 -8.07 -0.01 -16.55
C ALA A 70 -7.92 -0.48 -18.01
N THR A 71 -8.39 -1.68 -18.36
CA THR A 71 -8.35 -2.18 -19.74
C THR A 71 -9.25 -1.38 -20.67
N GLU A 72 -10.37 -0.87 -20.17
CA GLU A 72 -11.44 -0.21 -20.94
C GLU A 72 -11.41 1.32 -20.84
N SER A 73 -10.73 1.89 -19.84
CA SER A 73 -10.78 3.33 -19.53
C SER A 73 -9.41 3.92 -19.18
N GLU A 74 -9.39 5.23 -18.93
CA GLU A 74 -8.27 5.89 -18.26
C GLU A 74 -8.12 5.33 -16.86
N VAL A 75 -6.86 5.09 -16.45
CA VAL A 75 -6.60 4.48 -15.16
C VAL A 75 -6.44 5.50 -14.04
N THR A 76 -6.05 6.73 -14.37
CA THR A 76 -5.81 7.78 -13.36
C THR A 76 -7.06 8.10 -12.56
N GLY A 77 -6.95 7.91 -11.24
CA GLY A 77 -8.02 8.19 -10.31
C GLY A 77 -9.01 7.04 -10.10
N LEU A 78 -8.95 5.94 -10.87
CA LEU A 78 -9.69 4.73 -10.52
C LEU A 78 -9.27 4.27 -9.13
N THR A 79 -10.20 4.28 -8.18
CA THR A 79 -9.90 3.96 -6.79
C THR A 79 -10.88 2.92 -6.27
N VAL A 80 -10.37 1.83 -5.76
CA VAL A 80 -11.15 0.71 -5.23
C VAL A 80 -10.77 0.45 -3.78
N LEU A 81 -11.78 0.38 -2.92
CA LEU A 81 -11.65 -0.14 -1.56
C LEU A 81 -12.49 -1.39 -1.40
N ALA A 82 -12.11 -2.26 -0.47
CA ALA A 82 -12.91 -3.42 -0.09
C ALA A 82 -12.88 -3.63 1.43
N GLU A 83 -13.99 -4.18 1.96
CA GLU A 83 -14.04 -4.62 3.36
C GLU A 83 -13.20 -5.88 3.57
N ALA A 84 -13.09 -6.74 2.56
CA ALA A 84 -12.28 -7.96 2.60
C ALA A 84 -11.64 -8.28 1.25
N GLN A 85 -10.53 -9.03 1.27
CA GLN A 85 -9.96 -9.61 0.07
C GLN A 85 -9.78 -11.14 0.26
N THR A 86 -10.25 -11.92 -0.70
CA THR A 86 -10.10 -13.39 -0.68
C THR A 86 -8.77 -13.88 -1.27
N GLN A 87 -8.09 -13.02 -2.01
CA GLN A 87 -6.81 -13.28 -2.68
C GLN A 87 -5.89 -12.05 -2.55
N GLY A 88 -5.90 -11.41 -1.37
CA GLY A 88 -5.01 -10.27 -1.07
C GLY A 88 -3.55 -10.65 -1.29
N ARG A 89 -2.78 -9.77 -1.93
CA ARG A 89 -1.39 -10.02 -2.30
C ARG A 89 -0.45 -8.97 -1.77
N GLY A 90 0.73 -9.45 -1.36
CA GLY A 90 1.93 -8.66 -1.20
C GLY A 90 2.90 -8.91 -2.36
N ARG A 91 4.09 -8.38 -2.25
CA ARG A 91 5.17 -8.60 -3.23
C ARG A 91 5.55 -10.08 -3.35
N ARG A 92 6.01 -10.48 -4.56
CA ARG A 92 6.45 -11.84 -4.86
C ARG A 92 5.38 -12.90 -4.62
N GLY A 93 4.09 -12.53 -4.79
CA GLY A 93 2.97 -13.47 -4.66
C GLY A 93 2.63 -13.90 -3.24
N ARG A 94 3.20 -13.27 -2.20
CA ARG A 94 2.82 -13.60 -0.82
C ARG A 94 1.38 -13.20 -0.55
N ALA A 95 0.70 -14.00 0.26
CA ALA A 95 -0.63 -13.65 0.73
C ALA A 95 -0.57 -12.39 1.62
N TRP A 96 -1.52 -11.49 1.42
CA TRP A 96 -1.83 -10.41 2.34
C TRP A 96 -3.12 -10.76 3.06
N HIS A 97 -3.03 -11.01 4.36
CA HIS A 97 -4.19 -11.37 5.16
C HIS A 97 -5.17 -10.21 5.21
N SER A 98 -6.41 -10.44 4.77
CA SER A 98 -7.38 -9.37 4.52
C SER A 98 -8.77 -9.70 5.09
N PRO A 99 -8.89 -9.87 6.43
CA PRO A 99 -10.16 -10.12 7.07
C PRO A 99 -11.14 -8.95 6.90
N PRO A 100 -12.45 -9.22 6.99
CA PRO A 100 -13.45 -8.17 6.83
C PRO A 100 -13.52 -7.22 8.03
N GLY A 101 -13.83 -5.95 7.75
CA GLY A 101 -14.34 -4.99 8.72
C GLY A 101 -13.33 -4.28 9.61
N GLY A 102 -12.04 -4.64 9.59
CA GLY A 102 -11.07 -4.09 10.54
C GLY A 102 -9.89 -3.33 9.92
N ASN A 103 -9.69 -3.43 8.63
CA ASN A 103 -8.47 -2.92 7.99
C ASN A 103 -8.80 -2.00 6.80
N LEU A 104 -7.76 -1.46 6.15
CA LEU A 104 -7.90 -0.69 4.93
C LEU A 104 -7.21 -1.43 3.78
N TYR A 105 -7.97 -1.77 2.73
CA TYR A 105 -7.48 -2.33 1.49
C TYR A 105 -7.89 -1.40 0.37
N LEU A 106 -6.94 -0.61 -0.12
CA LEU A 106 -7.15 0.43 -1.12
C LEU A 106 -6.25 0.18 -2.31
N SER A 107 -6.78 0.34 -3.52
CA SER A 107 -5.96 0.38 -4.74
C SER A 107 -6.35 1.58 -5.59
N MET A 108 -5.34 2.25 -6.15
CA MET A 108 -5.50 3.41 -7.02
C MET A 108 -4.72 3.22 -8.31
N GLY A 109 -5.36 3.46 -9.44
CA GLY A 109 -4.72 3.50 -10.73
C GLY A 109 -4.14 4.87 -11.05
N TRP A 110 -2.98 4.89 -11.73
CA TRP A 110 -2.31 6.13 -12.13
C TRP A 110 -1.55 5.99 -13.44
N GLU A 111 -1.47 7.08 -14.19
CA GLU A 111 -0.65 7.19 -15.39
C GLU A 111 0.41 8.27 -15.23
N PHE A 112 1.62 7.98 -15.72
CA PHE A 112 2.74 8.91 -15.77
C PHE A 112 3.19 9.17 -17.19
N ASP A 113 3.55 10.40 -17.47
CA ASP A 113 4.27 10.80 -18.68
C ASP A 113 5.78 10.85 -18.38
N LEU A 114 6.28 9.73 -17.85
CA LEU A 114 7.68 9.55 -17.42
C LEU A 114 8.21 8.23 -18.00
N PRO A 115 9.49 8.14 -18.34
CA PRO A 115 10.10 6.88 -18.71
C PRO A 115 10.11 5.91 -17.52
N LEU A 116 10.07 4.61 -17.80
CA LEU A 116 9.95 3.55 -16.79
C LEU A 116 11.02 3.64 -15.69
N GLU A 117 12.24 3.99 -16.07
CA GLU A 117 13.40 4.11 -15.17
C GLU A 117 13.16 5.17 -14.08
N ARG A 118 12.39 6.22 -14.40
CA ARG A 118 12.03 7.30 -13.47
C ARG A 118 10.98 6.86 -12.44
N LEU A 119 10.34 5.71 -12.61
CA LEU A 119 9.39 5.14 -11.66
C LEU A 119 10.05 4.24 -10.62
N SER A 120 11.36 4.00 -10.73
CA SER A 120 12.12 3.31 -9.69
C SER A 120 11.99 4.03 -8.36
N GLY A 121 11.78 3.28 -7.27
CA GLY A 121 11.65 3.85 -5.93
C GLY A 121 10.32 4.54 -5.61
N ILE A 122 9.32 4.50 -6.50
CA ILE A 122 8.00 5.12 -6.25
C ILE A 122 7.34 4.61 -4.96
N SER A 123 7.55 3.35 -4.58
CA SER A 123 7.06 2.81 -3.32
C SER A 123 7.71 3.45 -2.09
N LEU A 124 8.99 3.86 -2.19
CA LEU A 124 9.68 4.59 -1.14
C LEU A 124 9.09 5.98 -0.98
N ALA A 125 8.90 6.68 -2.10
CA ALA A 125 8.29 8.01 -2.09
C ALA A 125 6.87 7.98 -1.47
N LEU A 126 6.03 7.03 -1.90
CA LEU A 126 4.68 6.85 -1.34
C LEU A 126 4.73 6.50 0.16
N GLY A 127 5.70 5.68 0.57
CA GLY A 127 5.93 5.37 1.98
C GLY A 127 6.22 6.62 2.80
N ALA A 128 7.15 7.45 2.35
CA ALA A 128 7.51 8.72 3.01
C ALA A 128 6.32 9.69 3.07
N MET A 129 5.59 9.87 1.97
CA MET A 129 4.40 10.73 1.93
C MET A 129 3.33 10.33 2.92
N LEU A 130 3.00 9.03 2.97
CA LEU A 130 1.99 8.54 3.90
C LEU A 130 2.47 8.64 5.33
N ALA A 131 3.73 8.34 5.63
CA ALA A 131 4.31 8.52 6.96
C ALA A 131 4.27 9.99 7.41
N ASP A 132 4.60 10.93 6.51
CA ASP A 132 4.48 12.38 6.79
C ASP A 132 3.05 12.80 7.12
N ALA A 133 2.05 12.19 6.49
CA ALA A 133 0.64 12.50 6.75
C ALA A 133 0.12 11.87 8.06
N PHE A 134 0.64 10.70 8.42
CA PHE A 134 0.24 10.01 9.66
C PHE A 134 0.76 10.70 10.92
N ALA A 135 1.95 11.30 10.87
CA ALA A 135 2.56 11.93 12.02
C ALA A 135 1.68 13.02 12.67
N PRO A 136 1.20 14.05 11.95
CA PRO A 136 0.34 15.07 12.55
C PRO A 136 -1.08 14.57 12.86
N GLU A 137 -1.64 13.66 12.04
CA GLU A 137 -3.02 13.19 12.18
C GLU A 137 -3.19 12.28 13.39
N PHE A 138 -2.26 11.35 13.57
CA PHE A 138 -2.35 10.32 14.60
C PHE A 138 -1.33 10.49 15.73
N ARG A 139 -0.40 11.45 15.62
CA ARG A 139 0.75 11.62 16.53
C ARG A 139 1.62 10.36 16.61
N VAL A 140 1.80 9.70 15.48
CA VAL A 140 2.53 8.44 15.33
C VAL A 140 3.62 8.60 14.30
N GLU A 141 4.87 8.41 14.72
CA GLU A 141 6.03 8.39 13.83
C GLU A 141 6.22 6.96 13.30
N LEU A 142 5.82 6.76 12.05
CA LEU A 142 6.01 5.48 11.38
C LEU A 142 7.45 5.32 10.91
N GLN A 143 7.98 4.12 11.08
CA GLN A 143 9.21 3.68 10.45
C GLN A 143 8.91 3.04 9.09
N LEU A 144 9.85 3.14 8.17
CA LEU A 144 9.75 2.58 6.83
C LEU A 144 10.76 1.47 6.66
N LYS A 145 10.29 0.32 6.22
CA LYS A 145 11.17 -0.79 5.90
C LYS A 145 11.23 -1.01 4.40
N TRP A 146 12.43 -0.94 3.86
CA TRP A 146 12.65 -1.18 2.43
C TRP A 146 12.11 -2.56 1.99
N PRO A 147 11.46 -2.61 0.84
CA PRO A 147 11.23 -1.48 -0.07
C PRO A 147 9.85 -0.81 0.05
N ASN A 148 8.94 -1.29 0.89
CA ASN A 148 7.54 -0.90 0.75
C ASN A 148 6.66 -1.07 2.01
N ASP A 149 7.24 -1.32 3.17
CA ASP A 149 6.49 -1.66 4.38
C ASP A 149 6.49 -0.51 5.41
N PHE A 150 5.35 -0.33 6.07
CA PHE A 150 5.20 0.51 7.26
C PHE A 150 5.45 -0.32 8.51
N TYR A 151 6.25 0.22 9.42
CA TYR A 151 6.59 -0.41 10.69
C TYR A 151 6.32 0.55 11.86
N PHE A 152 6.01 -0.03 12.99
CA PHE A 152 5.97 0.66 14.28
C PHE A 152 6.48 -0.30 15.36
N ASP A 153 7.46 0.16 16.16
CA ASP A 153 8.08 -0.62 17.24
C ASP A 153 8.48 -2.06 16.81
N GLY A 154 9.15 -2.15 15.65
CA GLY A 154 9.62 -3.43 15.12
C GLY A 154 8.55 -4.36 14.52
N LYS A 155 7.30 -3.93 14.48
CA LYS A 155 6.15 -4.69 13.98
C LYS A 155 5.61 -4.07 12.70
N LYS A 156 5.18 -4.92 11.77
CA LYS A 156 4.59 -4.47 10.50
C LYS A 156 3.17 -3.96 10.71
N LEU A 157 2.93 -2.71 10.29
CA LEU A 157 1.62 -2.06 10.32
C LEU A 157 0.90 -2.14 8.97
N GLY A 158 1.65 -2.16 7.87
CA GLY A 158 1.07 -2.12 6.54
C GLY A 158 2.11 -2.22 5.43
N GLY A 159 1.68 -2.02 4.20
CA GLY A 159 2.58 -2.01 3.06
C GLY A 159 1.96 -1.46 1.78
N ILE A 160 2.81 -1.17 0.83
CA ILE A 160 2.45 -0.63 -0.49
C ILE A 160 2.84 -1.66 -1.55
N LEU A 161 1.92 -2.00 -2.44
CA LEU A 161 2.15 -2.86 -3.59
C LEU A 161 1.95 -2.08 -4.88
N VAL A 162 3.02 -1.79 -5.59
CA VAL A 162 2.96 -1.17 -6.92
C VAL A 162 3.09 -2.25 -7.98
N GLU A 163 2.12 -2.31 -8.88
CA GLU A 163 2.09 -3.22 -10.02
C GLU A 163 1.97 -2.43 -11.32
N MET A 164 2.87 -2.72 -12.26
CA MET A 164 2.83 -2.09 -13.59
C MET A 164 1.69 -2.67 -14.42
N LEU A 165 1.03 -1.81 -15.17
CA LEU A 165 0.08 -2.18 -16.22
C LEU A 165 0.76 -2.03 -17.59
N PRO A 166 0.19 -2.64 -18.63
CA PRO A 166 0.65 -2.41 -20.00
C PRO A 166 0.64 -0.90 -20.33
N GLU A 167 1.73 -0.44 -20.95
CA GLU A 167 1.85 0.92 -21.43
C GLU A 167 0.71 1.25 -22.42
N ARG A 168 0.26 2.48 -22.40
CA ARG A 168 -0.76 2.97 -23.33
C ARG A 168 -0.41 4.37 -23.83
N ARG A 169 -0.31 4.52 -25.14
CA ARG A 169 -0.02 5.82 -25.81
C ARG A 169 1.26 6.49 -25.29
N GLY A 170 2.30 5.71 -25.02
CA GLY A 170 3.58 6.22 -24.52
C GLY A 170 3.58 6.54 -23.01
N ARG A 171 2.47 6.27 -22.29
CA ARG A 171 2.35 6.54 -20.85
C ARG A 171 2.54 5.28 -20.03
N GLN A 172 3.33 5.40 -18.99
CA GLN A 172 3.49 4.33 -18.00
C GLN A 172 2.28 4.29 -17.08
N ARG A 173 1.73 3.10 -16.89
CA ARG A 173 0.51 2.90 -16.11
C ARG A 173 0.79 1.95 -14.96
N LEU A 174 0.23 2.24 -13.80
CA LEU A 174 0.41 1.41 -12.61
C LEU A 174 -0.83 1.37 -11.73
N VAL A 175 -0.86 0.38 -10.87
CA VAL A 175 -1.78 0.28 -9.73
C VAL A 175 -0.96 0.38 -8.46
N VAL A 176 -1.37 1.28 -7.58
CA VAL A 176 -0.83 1.42 -6.22
C VAL A 176 -1.80 0.80 -5.26
N GLY A 177 -1.46 -0.34 -4.67
CA GLY A 177 -2.18 -0.93 -3.55
C GLY A 177 -1.61 -0.47 -2.21
N VAL A 178 -2.47 -0.05 -1.30
CA VAL A 178 -2.13 0.29 0.09
C VAL A 178 -2.93 -0.61 1.01
N GLY A 179 -2.22 -1.45 1.76
CA GLY A 179 -2.81 -2.30 2.81
C GLY A 179 -2.36 -1.80 4.19
N LEU A 180 -3.31 -1.47 5.06
CA LEU A 180 -3.04 -1.04 6.44
C LEU A 180 -3.83 -1.88 7.42
N ASN A 181 -3.16 -2.38 8.44
CA ASN A 181 -3.81 -2.95 9.61
C ASN A 181 -4.35 -1.80 10.44
N VAL A 182 -5.66 -1.72 10.64
CA VAL A 182 -6.31 -0.63 11.36
C VAL A 182 -6.86 -1.10 12.69
N GLU A 183 -7.66 -2.15 12.69
CA GLU A 183 -8.19 -2.83 13.86
C GLU A 183 -8.36 -4.32 13.52
N MET A 184 -7.26 -5.07 13.68
CA MET A 184 -7.25 -6.50 13.33
C MET A 184 -8.15 -7.30 14.28
N PRO A 185 -8.99 -8.22 13.76
CA PRO A 185 -9.79 -9.10 14.60
C PRO A 185 -8.91 -9.92 15.56
N LYS A 186 -9.28 -9.96 16.84
CA LYS A 186 -8.53 -10.69 17.88
C LYS A 186 -8.54 -12.23 17.72
N THR A 187 -9.42 -12.73 16.85
CA THR A 187 -9.61 -14.17 16.57
C THR A 187 -8.81 -14.66 15.38
N GLU A 188 -7.94 -13.81 14.83
CA GLU A 188 -7.14 -14.21 13.68
C GLU A 188 -6.11 -15.26 14.08
N PRO A 189 -5.95 -16.30 13.23
CA PRO A 189 -5.02 -17.39 13.51
C PRO A 189 -3.57 -16.89 13.47
N ASP A 190 -2.68 -17.59 14.20
CA ASP A 190 -1.21 -17.43 14.18
C ASP A 190 -0.59 -17.70 12.79
N THR A 191 -1.31 -17.41 11.72
CA THR A 191 -0.88 -17.65 10.33
C THR A 191 0.01 -16.53 9.78
N ILE A 192 0.19 -15.45 10.52
CA ILE A 192 1.06 -14.34 10.11
C ILE A 192 2.44 -14.56 10.72
N ASP A 193 3.36 -15.09 9.91
CA ASP A 193 4.71 -15.49 10.35
C ASP A 193 5.60 -14.36 10.90
N LYS A 194 5.22 -13.11 10.70
CA LYS A 194 6.03 -11.93 11.09
C LYS A 194 5.30 -11.10 12.14
N PRO A 195 6.04 -10.49 13.08
CA PRO A 195 5.44 -9.57 14.04
C PRO A 195 4.67 -8.45 13.32
N TRP A 196 3.42 -8.26 13.70
CA TRP A 196 2.54 -7.22 13.17
C TRP A 196 1.86 -6.42 14.28
N THR A 197 1.38 -5.25 13.93
CA THR A 197 0.54 -4.38 14.77
C THR A 197 -0.54 -3.74 13.90
N ASP A 198 -1.48 -3.06 14.52
CA ASP A 198 -2.50 -2.26 13.88
C ASP A 198 -2.56 -0.84 14.47
N LEU A 199 -3.18 0.08 13.75
CA LEU A 199 -3.26 1.49 14.14
C LEU A 199 -4.00 1.68 15.46
N SER A 200 -5.05 0.88 15.73
CA SER A 200 -5.84 1.01 16.96
C SER A 200 -5.01 0.70 18.20
N GLN A 201 -4.13 -0.30 18.12
CA GLN A 201 -3.18 -0.63 19.18
C GLN A 201 -2.11 0.44 19.34
N VAL A 202 -1.60 0.98 18.23
CA VAL A 202 -0.55 2.00 18.24
C VAL A 202 -1.06 3.32 18.84
N ILE A 203 -2.29 3.71 18.53
CA ILE A 203 -2.91 4.96 18.96
C ILE A 203 -3.62 4.82 20.31
N GLY A 204 -4.04 3.60 20.65
CA GLY A 204 -4.83 3.30 21.84
C GLY A 204 -6.31 3.74 21.72
N ALA A 205 -6.83 3.88 20.50
CA ALA A 205 -8.20 4.29 20.21
C ALA A 205 -8.71 3.72 18.89
N SER A 206 -10.01 3.57 18.74
CA SER A 206 -10.65 3.21 17.46
C SER A 206 -10.46 4.32 16.43
N ILE A 207 -10.36 3.92 15.16
CA ILE A 207 -10.08 4.81 14.04
C ILE A 207 -11.28 4.82 13.10
N ASN A 208 -11.70 6.01 12.70
CA ASN A 208 -12.68 6.16 11.63
C ASN A 208 -12.05 5.78 10.29
N ARG A 209 -12.36 4.57 9.78
CA ARG A 209 -11.79 4.04 8.53
C ARG A 209 -12.15 4.87 7.30
N ASN A 210 -13.29 5.56 7.29
CA ASN A 210 -13.68 6.45 6.18
C ASN A 210 -12.78 7.69 6.14
N ALA A 211 -12.47 8.29 7.29
CA ALA A 211 -11.54 9.41 7.39
C ALA A 211 -10.11 8.98 7.02
N LEU A 212 -9.67 7.81 7.50
CA LEU A 212 -8.37 7.24 7.12
C LEU A 212 -8.29 6.97 5.61
N ALA A 213 -9.33 6.40 5.01
CA ALA A 213 -9.39 6.18 3.56
C ALA A 213 -9.27 7.50 2.78
N ALA A 214 -10.00 8.53 3.20
CA ALA A 214 -9.90 9.85 2.58
C ALA A 214 -8.49 10.45 2.72
N LEU A 215 -7.85 10.32 3.89
CA LEU A 215 -6.47 10.75 4.10
C LEU A 215 -5.51 10.02 3.14
N VAL A 216 -5.59 8.69 3.06
CA VAL A 216 -4.72 7.89 2.19
C VAL A 216 -4.95 8.25 0.71
N ILE A 217 -6.20 8.41 0.26
CA ILE A 217 -6.53 8.83 -1.11
C ILE A 217 -5.95 10.22 -1.40
N ASN A 218 -6.17 11.20 -0.53
CA ASN A 218 -5.64 12.56 -0.68
C ASN A 218 -4.12 12.53 -0.82
N GLN A 219 -3.43 11.87 0.10
CA GLN A 219 -1.97 11.87 0.13
C GLN A 219 -1.37 11.07 -1.04
N THR A 220 -1.94 9.92 -1.37
CA THR A 220 -1.49 9.13 -2.53
C THR A 220 -1.66 9.94 -3.82
N THR A 221 -2.82 10.58 -4.04
CA THR A 221 -3.09 11.39 -5.24
C THR A 221 -2.15 12.59 -5.35
N LEU A 222 -2.01 13.36 -4.26
CA LEU A 222 -1.13 14.54 -4.24
C LEU A 222 0.33 14.12 -4.39
N GLY A 223 0.69 13.02 -3.77
CA GLY A 223 2.02 12.47 -3.84
C GLY A 223 2.40 11.96 -5.22
N LEU A 224 1.51 11.25 -5.92
CA LEU A 224 1.75 10.80 -7.30
C LEU A 224 1.90 11.99 -8.24
N LYS A 225 1.06 13.03 -8.10
CA LYS A 225 1.23 14.29 -8.84
C LYS A 225 2.56 14.98 -8.55
N HIS A 226 3.00 14.95 -7.31
CA HIS A 226 4.27 15.55 -6.92
C HIS A 226 5.45 14.73 -7.43
N TYR A 227 5.34 13.40 -7.38
CA TYR A 227 6.35 12.50 -7.91
C TYR A 227 6.58 12.69 -9.42
N ASP A 228 5.52 12.94 -10.18
CA ASP A 228 5.60 13.23 -11.61
C ASP A 228 6.54 14.43 -11.92
N ARG A 229 6.61 15.40 -11.03
CA ARG A 229 7.39 16.61 -11.17
C ARG A 229 8.80 16.52 -10.57
N GLN A 230 8.92 15.97 -9.37
CA GLN A 230 10.13 16.02 -8.54
C GLN A 230 10.89 14.68 -8.50
N GLY A 231 10.20 13.57 -8.80
CA GLY A 231 10.77 12.22 -8.73
C GLY A 231 11.10 11.76 -7.32
N LEU A 232 11.90 10.69 -7.26
CA LEU A 232 12.33 10.06 -6.00
C LEU A 232 13.20 10.97 -5.11
N PRO A 233 14.18 11.75 -5.64
CA PRO A 233 15.12 12.47 -4.79
C PRO A 233 14.48 13.38 -3.75
N TYR A 234 13.35 13.98 -4.07
CA TYR A 234 12.61 14.85 -3.14
C TYR A 234 12.12 14.11 -1.88
N TRP A 235 11.86 12.81 -1.98
CA TRP A 235 11.32 11.99 -0.90
C TRP A 235 12.36 11.17 -0.16
N LEU A 236 13.55 10.99 -0.74
CA LEU A 236 14.57 10.10 -0.19
C LEU A 236 15.05 10.50 1.20
N GLU A 237 15.23 11.79 1.45
CA GLU A 237 15.70 12.25 2.76
C GLU A 237 14.69 11.93 3.85
N ARG A 238 13.40 12.22 3.60
CA ARG A 238 12.30 11.87 4.52
C ARG A 238 12.17 10.37 4.72
N TRP A 239 12.44 9.59 3.68
CA TRP A 239 12.46 8.14 3.78
C TRP A 239 13.64 7.66 4.63
N ARG A 240 14.85 8.20 4.39
CA ARG A 240 16.09 7.85 5.12
C ARG A 240 15.97 8.13 6.62
N GLU A 241 15.34 9.24 7.00
CA GLU A 241 15.07 9.58 8.40
C GLU A 241 14.21 8.54 9.13
N ARG A 242 13.42 7.76 8.38
CA ARG A 242 12.49 6.74 8.90
C ARG A 242 12.95 5.31 8.63
N ASP A 243 14.16 5.13 8.12
CA ASP A 243 14.65 3.80 7.74
C ASP A 243 14.78 2.88 8.96
N PHE A 244 13.85 1.91 9.05
CA PHE A 244 13.84 0.90 10.10
C PHE A 244 15.07 0.00 10.08
N LEU A 245 15.70 -0.21 8.92
CA LEU A 245 16.79 -1.16 8.75
C LEU A 245 18.16 -0.54 9.01
N PHE A 246 18.32 0.77 8.91
CA PHE A 246 19.62 1.43 8.98
C PHE A 246 20.46 0.98 10.18
N GLY A 247 21.70 0.58 9.91
CA GLY A 247 22.67 0.10 10.92
C GLY A 247 22.38 -1.29 11.49
N ARG A 248 21.30 -1.97 11.09
CA ARG A 248 20.96 -3.32 11.56
C ARG A 248 21.65 -4.40 10.74
N PRO A 249 22.00 -5.53 11.38
CA PRO A 249 22.44 -6.72 10.65
C PRO A 249 21.25 -7.31 9.89
N VAL A 250 21.43 -7.48 8.58
CA VAL A 250 20.36 -7.91 7.66
C VAL A 250 20.84 -8.97 6.69
N MET A 251 19.87 -9.69 6.13
CA MET A 251 20.04 -10.57 4.98
C MET A 251 19.02 -10.18 3.91
N VAL A 252 19.48 -10.08 2.67
CA VAL A 252 18.63 -9.97 1.49
C VAL A 252 18.51 -11.32 0.83
N ASP A 253 17.27 -11.78 0.71
CA ASP A 253 16.94 -13.03 0.04
C ASP A 253 16.93 -12.84 -1.48
N GLY A 254 17.55 -13.76 -2.20
CA GLY A 254 17.61 -13.77 -3.65
C GLY A 254 18.39 -14.97 -4.19
N PRO A 255 18.63 -15.04 -5.51
CA PRO A 255 19.46 -16.08 -6.11
C PRO A 255 20.89 -16.12 -5.55
N SER A 256 21.39 -14.98 -5.10
CA SER A 256 22.66 -14.84 -4.37
C SER A 256 22.36 -14.07 -3.08
N PRO A 257 22.06 -14.76 -1.95
CA PRO A 257 21.77 -14.10 -0.69
C PRO A 257 22.95 -13.24 -0.24
N LEU A 258 22.67 -12.05 0.27
CA LEU A 258 23.67 -11.09 0.72
C LEU A 258 23.41 -10.70 2.15
N SER A 259 24.41 -10.87 3.03
CA SER A 259 24.33 -10.48 4.44
C SER A 259 25.34 -9.38 4.75
N GLY A 260 24.99 -8.53 5.71
CA GLY A 260 25.82 -7.42 6.15
C GLY A 260 25.02 -6.45 7.03
N ASN A 261 25.54 -5.25 7.24
CA ASN A 261 24.81 -4.17 7.90
C ASN A 261 24.06 -3.33 6.86
N ALA A 262 22.82 -2.98 7.16
CA ALA A 262 22.04 -2.06 6.33
C ALA A 262 22.67 -0.66 6.35
N ALA A 263 22.98 -0.13 5.16
CA ALA A 263 23.62 1.17 4.98
C ALA A 263 22.65 2.21 4.33
N GLY A 264 21.35 1.95 4.39
CA GLY A 264 20.31 2.82 3.86
C GLY A 264 19.94 2.53 2.41
N VAL A 265 19.62 3.57 1.65
CA VAL A 265 19.29 3.50 0.22
C VAL A 265 20.08 4.53 -0.56
N ASN A 266 20.47 4.19 -1.81
CA ASN A 266 21.10 5.13 -2.72
C ASN A 266 20.09 6.05 -3.40
N ASP A 267 20.55 6.94 -4.29
CA ASP A 267 19.70 7.94 -4.94
C ASP A 267 18.73 7.35 -5.98
N GLU A 268 18.96 6.14 -6.42
CA GLU A 268 18.07 5.36 -7.27
C GLU A 268 17.05 4.53 -6.47
N GLY A 269 17.12 4.56 -5.12
CA GLY A 269 16.24 3.80 -4.23
C GLY A 269 16.66 2.34 -4.05
N ALA A 270 17.85 1.94 -4.50
CA ALA A 270 18.40 0.62 -4.23
C ALA A 270 18.87 0.51 -2.77
N PHE A 271 18.63 -0.64 -2.16
CA PHE A 271 19.05 -0.91 -0.78
C PHE A 271 20.55 -1.14 -0.69
N LEU A 272 21.21 -0.52 0.26
CA LEU A 272 22.64 -0.63 0.49
C LEU A 272 22.93 -1.57 1.66
N ILE A 273 23.85 -2.52 1.41
CA ILE A 273 24.40 -3.42 2.42
C ILE A 273 25.92 -3.26 2.46
N GLU A 274 26.47 -3.14 3.63
CA GLU A 274 27.90 -3.09 3.87
C GLU A 274 28.37 -4.37 4.58
N ASN A 275 29.41 -5.02 4.05
CA ASN A 275 30.04 -6.19 4.63
C ASN A 275 31.55 -6.17 4.42
N ALA A 276 32.25 -7.27 4.74
CA ALA A 276 33.70 -7.37 4.62
C ALA A 276 34.25 -7.17 3.18
N THR A 277 33.41 -7.34 2.15
CA THR A 277 33.79 -7.15 0.74
C THR A 277 33.46 -5.76 0.21
N GLY A 278 32.86 -4.89 1.02
CA GLY A 278 32.49 -3.52 0.67
C GLY A 278 31.00 -3.27 0.70
N GLN A 279 30.57 -2.15 0.07
CA GLN A 279 29.16 -1.75 -0.03
C GLN A 279 28.56 -2.29 -1.33
N HIS A 280 27.39 -2.87 -1.21
CA HIS A 280 26.62 -3.47 -2.30
C HIS A 280 25.24 -2.84 -2.43
N ALA A 281 24.82 -2.48 -3.65
CA ALA A 281 23.50 -1.98 -3.95
C ALA A 281 22.58 -3.08 -4.48
N VAL A 282 21.40 -3.21 -3.89
CA VAL A 282 20.38 -4.21 -4.24
C VAL A 282 19.11 -3.52 -4.71
N ALA A 283 18.77 -3.69 -5.99
CA ALA A 283 17.59 -3.06 -6.60
C ALA A 283 16.27 -3.76 -6.26
N GLY A 284 16.31 -5.01 -5.81
CA GLY A 284 15.11 -5.80 -5.50
C GLY A 284 15.43 -6.98 -4.59
N GLY A 285 14.50 -7.31 -3.74
CA GLY A 285 14.70 -8.40 -2.78
C GLY A 285 13.71 -8.32 -1.64
N GLU A 286 13.87 -9.20 -0.69
CA GLU A 286 13.31 -9.11 0.64
C GLU A 286 14.42 -8.99 1.64
N VAL A 287 14.25 -8.07 2.60
CA VAL A 287 15.23 -7.86 3.67
C VAL A 287 14.69 -8.40 4.97
N SER A 288 15.47 -9.29 5.59
CA SER A 288 15.21 -9.83 6.93
C SER A 288 16.26 -9.30 7.91
N VAL A 289 15.81 -8.87 9.09
CA VAL A 289 16.72 -8.50 10.18
C VAL A 289 17.25 -9.79 10.81
N LEU A 290 18.57 -9.90 10.95
CA LEU A 290 19.19 -11.01 11.63
C LEU A 290 19.15 -10.80 13.15
N ALA A 291 18.76 -11.82 13.89
CA ALA A 291 18.83 -11.77 15.35
C ALA A 291 20.30 -11.61 15.79
N MET A 292 20.57 -10.71 16.73
CA MET A 292 21.89 -10.60 17.34
C MET A 292 22.25 -11.95 17.99
N GLY A 293 23.26 -12.63 17.44
CA GLY A 293 23.75 -13.92 17.97
C GLY A 293 23.99 -15.03 16.94
N ARG A 294 23.64 -14.83 15.67
CA ARG A 294 24.08 -15.72 14.59
C ARG A 294 25.11 -15.00 13.73
N VAL A 295 26.34 -15.06 14.19
CA VAL A 295 27.51 -14.84 13.30
C VAL A 295 27.70 -16.15 12.53
N PHE A 296 27.54 -16.13 11.21
CA PHE A 296 27.90 -17.22 10.33
C PHE A 296 29.35 -17.05 9.87
#